data_ca41a59b041dd03976a64f88375752ea
#
_entry.id   ca41a59b041dd03976a64f88375752ea
#
_cell.length_a   1.000
_cell.length_b   1.000
_cell.length_c   1.000
_cell.angle_alpha   90.00
_cell.angle_beta   90.00
_cell.angle_gamma   90.00
#
_symmetry.space_group_name_H-M   'P 1'
#
loop_
_entity.id
_entity.type
_entity.pdbx_description
1 polymer ?
#
loop_
_entity_poly.entity_id
_entity_poly.type
_entity_poly.pdbx_seq_one_letter_code
_entity_poly.pdbx_strand_id
1 'polypeptide(L)' 'LLAMAQISFDNQKYAASRKYFYQYLENARHTPASLWLGILLENRSGNKNRVASYVVLLKGKYPDSVEAALLKKMQDSGQL' A
#
# COMPACT_ATOMS: atom_id res chain seq x y z
N LEU A 1 -1.51 9.86 -10.76
CA LEU A 1 -1.20 10.14 -9.34
C LEU A 1 -0.60 8.95 -8.62
N LEU A 2 -1.05 7.74 -8.93
CA LEU A 2 -0.49 6.55 -8.27
C LEU A 2 0.99 6.36 -8.63
N ALA A 3 1.36 6.59 -9.89
CA ALA A 3 2.76 6.52 -10.31
C ALA A 3 3.62 7.54 -9.57
N MET A 4 3.11 8.75 -9.36
CA MET A 4 3.82 9.79 -8.61
C MET A 4 3.96 9.41 -7.13
N ALA A 5 2.93 8.79 -6.57
CA ALA A 5 2.99 8.31 -5.21
C ALA A 5 4.06 7.23 -5.06
N GLN A 6 4.13 6.29 -6.01
CA GLN A 6 5.13 5.21 -5.98
C GLN A 6 6.55 5.76 -6.13
N ILE A 7 6.76 6.66 -7.08
CA ILE A 7 8.09 7.27 -7.30
C ILE A 7 8.54 8.02 -6.04
N SER A 8 7.64 8.80 -5.43
CA SER A 8 7.95 9.52 -4.20
C SER A 8 8.31 8.57 -3.07
N PHE A 9 7.59 7.45 -2.94
CA PHE A 9 7.89 6.43 -1.94
C PHE A 9 9.29 5.84 -2.17
N ASP A 10 9.59 5.48 -3.42
CA ASP A 10 10.88 4.88 -3.78
C ASP A 10 12.04 5.83 -3.50
N ASN A 11 11.80 7.14 -3.58
CA ASN A 11 12.78 8.18 -3.28
C ASN A 11 12.75 8.60 -1.82
N GLN A 12 12.08 7.86 -0.96
CA GLN A 12 11.98 8.11 0.49
C GLN A 12 11.28 9.44 0.83
N LYS A 13 10.49 9.97 -0.10
CA LYS A 13 9.69 11.18 0.13
C LYS A 13 8.30 10.77 0.57
N TYR A 14 8.19 10.32 1.81
CA TYR A 14 6.97 9.67 2.28
C TYR A 14 5.79 10.61 2.43
N ALA A 15 6.01 11.85 2.86
CA ALA A 15 4.94 12.83 2.97
C ALA A 15 4.36 13.16 1.60
N ALA A 16 5.20 13.35 0.59
CA ALA A 16 4.75 13.59 -0.79
C ALA A 16 4.03 12.36 -1.34
N SER A 17 4.57 11.17 -1.11
CA SER A 17 3.95 9.92 -1.53
C SER A 17 2.55 9.79 -0.95
N ARG A 18 2.41 10.06 0.34
CA ARG A 18 1.10 10.00 1.03
C ARG A 18 0.11 10.97 0.43
N LYS A 19 0.54 12.20 0.14
CA LYS A 19 -0.31 13.21 -0.48
C LYS A 19 -0.83 12.75 -1.84
N TYR A 20 0.05 12.27 -2.71
CA TYR A 20 -0.34 11.77 -4.03
C TYR A 20 -1.24 10.54 -3.92
N PHE A 21 -0.97 9.65 -2.97
CA PHE A 21 -1.76 8.46 -2.73
C PHE A 21 -3.21 8.82 -2.37
N TYR A 22 -3.41 9.75 -1.44
CA TYR A 22 -4.76 10.15 -1.06
C TYR A 22 -5.46 10.94 -2.16
N GLN A 23 -4.75 11.73 -2.96
CA GLN A 23 -5.32 12.36 -4.14
C GLN A 23 -5.79 11.32 -5.16
N TYR A 24 -5.01 10.27 -5.36
CA TYR A 24 -5.41 9.16 -6.22
C TYR A 24 -6.73 8.53 -5.74
N LEU A 25 -6.87 8.30 -4.45
CA LEU A 25 -8.05 7.64 -3.89
C LEU A 25 -9.33 8.49 -4.00
N GLU A 26 -9.23 9.79 -4.18
CA GLU A 26 -10.40 10.65 -4.33
C GLU A 26 -11.20 10.30 -5.58
N ASN A 27 -10.56 9.82 -6.65
CA ASN A 27 -11.19 9.61 -7.94
C ASN A 27 -10.91 8.24 -8.56
N ALA A 28 -10.29 7.34 -7.83
CA ALA A 28 -9.91 6.04 -8.35
C ALA A 28 -10.17 4.95 -7.34
N ARG A 29 -10.40 3.75 -7.85
CA ARG A 29 -10.59 2.57 -7.02
C ARG A 29 -9.25 1.94 -6.70
N HIS A 30 -9.23 1.17 -5.61
CA HIS A 30 -8.05 0.39 -5.28
C HIS A 30 -7.76 -0.67 -6.33
N THR A 31 -6.47 -0.83 -6.61
CA THR A 31 -5.89 -1.90 -7.39
C THR A 31 -4.92 -2.66 -6.48
N PRO A 32 -4.39 -3.83 -6.90
CA PRO A 32 -3.34 -4.48 -6.10
C PRO A 32 -2.16 -3.55 -5.82
N ALA A 33 -1.75 -2.76 -6.80
CA ALA A 33 -0.65 -1.79 -6.63
C ALA A 33 -0.98 -0.72 -5.61
N SER A 34 -2.19 -0.14 -5.65
CA SER A 34 -2.57 0.89 -4.69
C SER A 34 -2.72 0.32 -3.27
N LEU A 35 -3.26 -0.88 -3.13
CA LEU A 35 -3.37 -1.53 -1.83
C LEU A 35 -2.00 -1.82 -1.24
N TRP A 36 -1.07 -2.31 -2.05
CA TRP A 36 0.29 -2.59 -1.59
C TRP A 36 1.00 -1.32 -1.13
N LEU A 37 0.94 -0.25 -1.94
CA LEU A 37 1.52 1.04 -1.56
C LEU A 37 0.88 1.57 -0.28
N GLY A 38 -0.44 1.44 -0.16
CA GLY A 38 -1.16 1.84 1.05
C GLY A 38 -0.67 1.10 2.29
N ILE A 39 -0.44 -0.20 2.18
CA ILE A 39 0.13 -1.01 3.27
C ILE A 39 1.49 -0.46 3.69
N LEU A 40 2.37 -0.21 2.72
CA LEU A 40 3.72 0.27 3.01
C LEU A 40 3.70 1.66 3.66
N LEU A 41 2.87 2.57 3.13
CA LEU A 41 2.74 3.92 3.67
C LEU A 41 2.18 3.91 5.08
N GLU A 42 1.09 3.18 5.31
CA GLU A 42 0.46 3.17 6.63
C GLU A 42 1.29 2.41 7.66
N ASN A 43 2.02 1.39 7.23
CA ASN A 43 2.94 0.69 8.13
C ASN A 43 4.04 1.63 8.63
N ARG A 44 4.59 2.45 7.75
CA ARG A 44 5.59 3.45 8.14
C ARG A 44 5.01 4.52 9.07
N SER A 45 3.75 4.86 8.89
CA SER A 45 3.06 5.85 9.74
C SER A 45 2.60 5.26 11.08
N GLY A 46 2.70 3.95 11.26
CA GLY A 46 2.23 3.28 12.46
C GLY A 46 0.72 3.14 12.56
N ASN A 47 -0.01 3.32 11.45
CA ASN A 47 -1.47 3.22 11.43
C ASN A 47 -1.88 1.77 11.22
N LYS A 48 -1.88 1.00 12.29
CA LYS A 48 -2.15 -0.45 12.24
C LYS A 48 -3.55 -0.79 11.74
N ASN A 49 -4.53 0.06 12.03
CA ASN A 49 -5.91 -0.19 11.59
C ASN A 49 -6.03 -0.09 10.08
N ARG A 50 -5.39 0.90 9.46
CA ARG A 50 -5.39 1.03 8.00
C ARG A 50 -4.60 -0.08 7.33
N VAL A 51 -3.46 -0.46 7.90
CA VAL A 51 -2.69 -1.60 7.40
C VAL A 51 -3.57 -2.84 7.38
N ALA A 52 -4.26 -3.15 8.48
CA ALA A 52 -5.13 -4.32 8.56
C ALA A 52 -6.24 -4.28 7.51
N SER A 53 -6.87 -3.11 7.31
CA SER A 53 -7.92 -2.95 6.30
C SER A 53 -7.40 -3.22 4.89
N TYR A 54 -6.25 -2.67 4.54
CA TYR A 54 -5.66 -2.88 3.21
C TYR A 54 -5.21 -4.33 3.01
N VAL A 55 -4.70 -4.97 4.07
CA VAL A 55 -4.31 -6.38 4.02
C VAL A 55 -5.52 -7.26 3.69
N VAL A 56 -6.64 -7.03 4.38
CA VAL A 56 -7.88 -7.78 4.13
C VAL A 56 -8.34 -7.60 2.69
N LEU A 57 -8.32 -6.37 2.18
CA LEU A 57 -8.74 -6.09 0.80
C LEU A 57 -7.82 -6.76 -0.23
N LEU A 58 -6.51 -6.67 -0.02
CA LEU A 58 -5.54 -7.25 -0.95
C LEU A 58 -5.67 -8.77 -1.02
N LYS A 59 -5.72 -9.43 0.13
CA LYS A 59 -5.86 -10.88 0.19
C LYS A 59 -7.22 -11.36 -0.29
N GLY A 60 -8.27 -10.61 0.00
CA GLY A 60 -9.63 -11.01 -0.33
C GLY A 60 -9.98 -10.81 -1.80
N LYS A 61 -9.55 -9.71 -2.39
CA LYS A 61 -9.90 -9.38 -3.78
C LYS A 61 -8.86 -9.83 -4.80
N TYR A 62 -7.59 -9.86 -4.41
CA TYR A 62 -6.48 -10.08 -5.32
C TYR A 62 -5.49 -11.12 -4.79
N PRO A 63 -5.99 -12.33 -4.42
CA PRO A 63 -5.13 -13.33 -3.76
C PRO A 63 -4.00 -13.85 -4.65
N ASP A 64 -4.17 -13.77 -5.97
CA ASP A 64 -3.20 -14.29 -6.93
C ASP A 64 -2.27 -13.20 -7.49
N SER A 65 -2.33 -11.99 -6.93
CA SER A 65 -1.49 -10.89 -7.39
C SER A 65 -0.06 -11.02 -6.89
N VAL A 66 0.87 -10.39 -7.62
CA VAL A 66 2.27 -10.26 -7.17
C VAL A 66 2.32 -9.54 -5.82
N GLU A 67 1.48 -8.52 -5.65
CA GLU A 67 1.42 -7.73 -4.42
C GLU A 67 0.99 -8.59 -3.22
N ALA A 68 0.03 -9.49 -3.40
CA ALA A 68 -0.36 -10.40 -2.33
C ALA A 68 0.78 -11.35 -1.95
N ALA A 69 1.58 -11.78 -2.92
CA ALA A 69 2.76 -12.59 -2.66
C ALA A 69 3.84 -11.80 -1.90
N LEU A 70 4.05 -10.55 -2.25
CA LEU A 70 4.98 -9.66 -1.54
C LEU A 70 4.51 -9.43 -0.10
N LEU A 71 3.21 -9.23 0.09
CA LEU A 71 2.62 -9.10 1.42
C LEU A 71 2.90 -10.33 2.28
N LYS A 72 2.70 -11.52 1.72
CA LYS A 72 2.96 -12.76 2.44
C LYS A 72 4.41 -12.86 2.88
N LYS A 73 5.35 -12.54 2.00
CA LYS A 73 6.77 -12.53 2.35
C LYS A 73 7.05 -11.57 3.50
N MET A 74 6.46 -10.39 3.46
CA MET A 74 6.64 -9.38 4.49
C MET A 74 6.08 -9.84 5.84
N GLN A 75 4.92 -10.49 5.83
CA GLN A 75 4.32 -11.07 7.03
C GLN A 75 5.17 -12.22 7.59
N ASP A 76 5.64 -13.11 6.72
CA ASP A 76 6.44 -14.27 7.12
C ASP A 76 7.80 -13.86 7.72
N SER A 77 8.35 -12.72 7.27
CA SER A 77 9.62 -12.20 7.79
C SER A 77 9.45 -11.33 9.03
N GLY A 78 8.24 -11.13 9.50
CA GLY A 78 7.97 -10.34 10.71
C GLY A 78 8.05 -8.84 10.52
N GLN A 79 8.05 -8.36 9.27
CA GLN A 79 8.12 -6.92 8.97
C GLN A 79 6.75 -6.25 9.03
N LEU A 80 5.71 -7.02 9.20
CA LEU A 80 4.36 -6.48 9.21
C LEU A 80 3.53 -7.04 10.36
#